data_2374c3a8b75669f1dba531e5e9eddec4
#
_entry.id   2374c3a8b75669f1dba531e5e9eddec4
#
_cell.length_a   1.000
_cell.length_b   1.000
_cell.length_c   1.000
_cell.angle_alpha   90.00
_cell.angle_beta   90.00
_cell.angle_gamma   90.00
#
_symmetry.space_group_name_H-M   'P 1'
#
loop_
_entity.id
_entity.type
_entity.pdbx_description
1 polymer ?
#
loop_
_entity_poly.entity_id
_entity_poly.type
_entity_poly.pdbx_seq_one_letter_code
_entity_poly.pdbx_strand_id
1 'polypeptide(L)'
;MRRALASVLATVFALSAAAANAAEIKVISAGAVRALIAGMIDDYSKQTGHKFDFTTGPTGFLRGVIATGQHADLIIASAPLMGELEKTGKLTTGSRNDLGRVGMGVVIREGAPVPDVSTPEAIKQLLLKASSIAYTDPKLGGTTVLHLMKLADRFGITDAVVKKGVLATGGDDASEKVAHGQAEIAVSLISEIVPIKGAKMAGPLPGDTQLWTIYASAIPMSSKEPAHARAFIAALTSPAMAPRWSTGGFEQVK
;
A
#
# COMPACT_ATOMS: atom_id res chain seq x y z
N MET A 1 63.62 -5.25 10.02
CA MET A 1 62.58 -4.25 10.29
C MET A 1 61.84 -3.74 9.04
N ARG A 2 61.88 -4.41 7.86
CA ARG A 2 61.21 -3.94 6.61
C ARG A 2 59.97 -4.76 6.20
N ARG A 3 59.57 -5.79 6.95
CA ARG A 3 58.41 -6.65 6.62
C ARG A 3 57.13 -6.35 7.43
N ALA A 4 57.18 -5.53 8.47
CA ALA A 4 56.02 -5.19 9.32
C ALA A 4 55.21 -3.98 8.84
N LEU A 5 55.73 -3.11 7.94
CA LEU A 5 55.01 -1.93 7.46
C LEU A 5 54.08 -2.18 6.25
N ALA A 6 54.27 -3.30 5.54
CA ALA A 6 53.45 -3.59 4.35
C ALA A 6 52.07 -4.18 4.70
N SER A 7 51.88 -4.78 5.87
CA SER A 7 50.63 -5.44 6.28
C SER A 7 49.58 -4.46 6.86
N VAL A 8 50.01 -3.31 7.35
CA VAL A 8 49.06 -2.32 7.94
C VAL A 8 48.38 -1.46 6.86
N LEU A 9 49.01 -1.27 5.69
CA LEU A 9 48.42 -0.44 4.61
C LEU A 9 47.32 -1.18 3.84
N ALA A 10 47.35 -2.52 3.79
CA ALA A 10 46.35 -3.32 3.08
C ALA A 10 45.00 -3.40 3.82
N THR A 11 45.00 -3.26 5.13
CA THR A 11 43.76 -3.41 5.95
C THR A 11 42.95 -2.11 5.98
N VAL A 12 43.55 -0.96 5.74
CA VAL A 12 42.84 0.34 5.71
C VAL A 12 42.11 0.54 4.37
N PHE A 13 42.56 -0.08 3.27
CA PHE A 13 41.92 0.04 1.96
C PHE A 13 40.65 -0.80 1.79
N ALA A 14 40.45 -1.83 2.59
CA ALA A 14 39.29 -2.72 2.52
C ALA A 14 38.03 -2.13 3.20
N LEU A 15 38.17 -1.17 4.13
CA LEU A 15 37.03 -0.53 4.80
C LEU A 15 36.44 0.66 4.03
N SER A 16 37.13 1.18 3.03
CA SER A 16 36.67 2.37 2.27
C SER A 16 35.75 2.02 1.09
N ALA A 17 35.59 0.75 0.73
CA ALA A 17 34.80 0.34 -0.43
C ALA A 17 33.29 0.22 -0.16
N ALA A 18 32.86 0.23 1.11
CA ALA A 18 31.44 0.08 1.47
C ALA A 18 30.65 1.40 1.53
N ALA A 19 31.32 2.55 1.43
CA ALA A 19 30.66 3.86 1.56
C ALA A 19 30.29 4.51 0.19
N ALA A 20 30.51 3.84 -0.93
CA ALA A 20 30.53 4.50 -2.25
C ALA A 20 29.21 4.39 -3.06
N ASN A 21 28.10 3.87 -2.52
CA ASN A 21 26.89 3.62 -3.33
C ASN A 21 25.56 3.89 -2.64
N ALA A 22 25.49 4.92 -1.79
CA ALA A 22 24.19 5.38 -1.27
C ALA A 22 23.41 6.08 -2.38
N ALA A 23 22.32 5.47 -2.84
CA ALA A 23 21.44 6.03 -3.86
C ALA A 23 20.17 6.61 -3.23
N GLU A 24 19.58 7.60 -3.90
CA GLU A 24 18.21 8.05 -3.63
C GLU A 24 17.27 7.38 -4.61
N ILE A 25 16.39 6.52 -4.09
CA ILE A 25 15.44 5.71 -4.88
C ILE A 25 14.07 6.41 -4.84
N LYS A 26 13.57 6.85 -5.98
CA LYS A 26 12.26 7.49 -6.11
C LYS A 26 11.17 6.44 -6.32
N VAL A 27 10.18 6.45 -5.44
CA VAL A 27 9.13 5.42 -5.40
C VAL A 27 7.76 6.07 -5.59
N ILE A 28 7.02 5.60 -6.58
CA ILE A 28 5.58 5.86 -6.71
C ILE A 28 4.84 4.66 -6.10
N SER A 29 4.10 4.86 -5.00
CA SER A 29 3.51 3.76 -4.22
C SER A 29 2.04 3.97 -3.91
N ALA A 30 1.27 2.88 -4.01
CA ALA A 30 -0.08 2.85 -3.47
C ALA A 30 -0.09 3.04 -1.95
N GLY A 31 -1.07 3.81 -1.44
CA GLY A 31 -1.27 4.06 0.00
C GLY A 31 -1.40 2.77 0.80
N ALA A 32 -2.13 1.80 0.26
CA ALA A 32 -2.34 0.48 0.87
C ALA A 32 -1.07 -0.28 1.28
N VAL A 33 0.06 0.02 0.64
CA VAL A 33 1.35 -0.66 0.90
C VAL A 33 2.27 0.20 1.77
N ARG A 34 2.07 1.51 1.77
CA ARG A 34 2.98 2.50 2.36
C ARG A 34 3.31 2.24 3.83
N ALA A 35 2.29 2.09 4.68
CA ALA A 35 2.50 1.92 6.13
C ALA A 35 3.31 0.66 6.43
N LEU A 36 3.04 -0.42 5.70
CA LEU A 36 3.74 -1.70 5.85
C LEU A 36 5.21 -1.59 5.44
N ILE A 37 5.49 -1.01 4.26
CA ILE A 37 6.86 -0.94 3.76
C ILE A 37 7.70 0.13 4.47
N ALA A 38 7.11 1.09 5.17
CA ALA A 38 7.85 2.14 5.89
C ALA A 38 8.88 1.54 6.87
N GLY A 39 8.46 0.61 7.72
CA GLY A 39 9.39 -0.07 8.63
C GLY A 39 10.44 -0.93 7.93
N MET A 40 10.10 -1.51 6.76
CA MET A 40 11.06 -2.27 5.94
C MET A 40 12.10 -1.36 5.30
N ILE A 41 11.66 -0.16 4.87
CA ILE A 41 12.54 0.87 4.29
C ILE A 41 13.53 1.38 5.32
N ASP A 42 13.08 1.66 6.54
CA ASP A 42 13.95 2.14 7.62
C ASP A 42 15.07 1.12 7.90
N ASP A 43 14.72 -0.16 7.98
CA ASP A 43 15.68 -1.23 8.22
C ASP A 43 16.66 -1.38 7.02
N TYR A 44 16.13 -1.33 5.80
CA TYR A 44 16.93 -1.44 4.58
C TYR A 44 17.85 -0.23 4.39
N SER A 45 17.35 0.98 4.68
CA SER A 45 18.15 2.21 4.63
C SER A 45 19.31 2.20 5.63
N LYS A 46 19.08 1.69 6.85
CA LYS A 46 20.14 1.53 7.85
C LYS A 46 21.22 0.54 7.41
N GLN A 47 20.84 -0.51 6.69
CA GLN A 47 21.77 -1.55 6.22
C GLN A 47 22.57 -1.12 4.99
N THR A 48 21.97 -0.34 4.09
CA THR A 48 22.53 -0.04 2.76
C THR A 48 22.99 1.40 2.59
N GLY A 49 22.51 2.31 3.43
CA GLY A 49 22.70 3.76 3.28
C GLY A 49 21.78 4.40 2.22
N HIS A 50 20.97 3.61 1.49
CA HIS A 50 20.04 4.15 0.50
C HIS A 50 18.95 5.00 1.14
N LYS A 51 18.51 6.03 0.41
CA LYS A 51 17.37 6.89 0.78
C LYS A 51 16.21 6.62 -0.16
N PHE A 52 15.00 6.85 0.32
CA PHE A 52 13.78 6.66 -0.45
C PHE A 52 12.94 7.94 -0.43
N ASP A 53 12.51 8.37 -1.61
CA ASP A 53 11.58 9.49 -1.80
C ASP A 53 10.24 8.95 -2.35
N PHE A 54 9.14 9.23 -1.64
CA PHE A 54 7.84 8.63 -1.95
C PHE A 54 6.82 9.64 -2.47
N THR A 55 6.21 9.30 -3.60
CA THR A 55 4.93 9.84 -4.03
C THR A 55 3.85 8.77 -3.80
N THR A 56 2.87 9.06 -2.93
CA THR A 56 1.90 8.06 -2.47
C THR A 56 0.46 8.54 -2.68
N GLY A 57 -0.45 7.62 -3.03
CA GLY A 57 -1.87 7.93 -3.14
C GLY A 57 -2.71 6.78 -3.69
N PRO A 58 -4.02 7.03 -3.88
CA PRO A 58 -4.94 6.08 -4.52
C PRO A 58 -4.58 5.79 -5.98
N THR A 59 -5.06 4.68 -6.52
CA THR A 59 -4.72 4.19 -7.88
C THR A 59 -4.93 5.24 -8.98
N GLY A 60 -6.03 6.01 -8.91
CA GLY A 60 -6.32 7.07 -9.90
C GLY A 60 -5.32 8.22 -9.84
N PHE A 61 -4.95 8.66 -8.63
CA PHE A 61 -3.89 9.65 -8.42
C PHE A 61 -2.56 9.16 -8.99
N LEU A 62 -2.15 7.92 -8.69
CA LEU A 62 -0.89 7.34 -9.20
C LEU A 62 -0.89 7.27 -10.73
N ARG A 63 -2.02 6.89 -11.35
CA ARG A 63 -2.16 6.90 -12.81
C ARG A 63 -1.89 8.29 -13.38
N GLY A 64 -2.45 9.35 -12.76
CA GLY A 64 -2.21 10.74 -13.13
C GLY A 64 -0.74 11.12 -13.02
N VAL A 65 -0.11 10.86 -11.88
CA VAL A 65 1.31 11.13 -11.63
C VAL A 65 2.21 10.43 -12.65
N ILE A 66 1.98 9.16 -12.94
CA ILE A 66 2.75 8.40 -13.94
C ILE A 66 2.52 8.96 -15.36
N ALA A 67 1.31 9.43 -15.65
CA ALA A 67 0.99 10.02 -16.95
C ALA A 67 1.71 11.35 -17.20
N THR A 68 2.00 12.14 -16.15
CA THR A 68 2.81 13.38 -16.29
C THR A 68 4.28 13.12 -16.60
N GLY A 69 4.74 11.86 -16.53
CA GLY A 69 6.14 11.50 -16.71
C GLY A 69 7.01 11.76 -15.47
N GLN A 70 6.40 11.91 -14.28
CA GLN A 70 7.16 12.03 -13.05
C GLN A 70 8.15 10.87 -12.94
N HIS A 71 9.41 11.21 -12.67
CA HIS A 71 10.46 10.22 -12.53
C HIS A 71 10.25 9.31 -11.32
N ALA A 72 10.42 8.01 -11.54
CA ALA A 72 10.45 7.00 -10.49
C ALA A 72 11.47 5.90 -10.86
N ASP A 73 12.03 5.28 -9.82
CA ASP A 73 12.92 4.12 -9.94
C ASP A 73 12.18 2.83 -9.60
N LEU A 74 11.10 2.95 -8.83
CA LEU A 74 10.24 1.85 -8.42
C LEU A 74 8.79 2.30 -8.44
N ILE A 75 7.91 1.46 -8.97
CA ILE A 75 6.45 1.62 -8.87
C ILE A 75 5.89 0.46 -8.06
N ILE A 76 5.04 0.77 -7.07
CA ILE A 76 4.26 -0.21 -6.30
C ILE A 76 2.79 0.16 -6.44
N ALA A 77 2.02 -0.67 -7.14
CA ALA A 77 0.64 -0.37 -7.46
C ALA A 77 -0.22 -1.63 -7.56
N SER A 78 -1.54 -1.44 -7.69
CA SER A 78 -2.47 -2.55 -7.91
C SER A 78 -2.19 -3.27 -9.23
N ALA A 79 -2.44 -4.58 -9.28
CA ALA A 79 -2.20 -5.41 -10.45
C ALA A 79 -2.89 -4.88 -11.73
N PRO A 80 -4.12 -4.32 -11.70
CA PRO A 80 -4.71 -3.68 -12.88
C PRO A 80 -3.87 -2.52 -13.42
N LEU A 81 -3.40 -1.60 -12.57
CA LEU A 81 -2.55 -0.49 -13.00
C LEU A 81 -1.20 -0.99 -13.54
N MET A 82 -0.61 -1.99 -12.90
CA MET A 82 0.62 -2.62 -13.41
C MET A 82 0.42 -3.20 -14.81
N GLY A 83 -0.70 -3.90 -15.05
CA GLY A 83 -1.02 -4.44 -16.38
C GLY A 83 -1.24 -3.35 -17.45
N GLU A 84 -1.79 -2.19 -17.08
CA GLU A 84 -1.88 -1.03 -17.97
C GLU A 84 -0.48 -0.50 -18.35
N LEU A 85 0.42 -0.41 -17.37
CA LEU A 85 1.79 0.07 -17.58
C LEU A 85 2.64 -0.91 -18.41
N GLU A 86 2.46 -2.22 -18.20
CA GLU A 86 3.10 -3.26 -19.01
C GLU A 86 2.66 -3.16 -20.47
N LYS A 87 1.34 -3.10 -20.72
CA LYS A 87 0.78 -2.99 -22.08
C LYS A 87 1.24 -1.75 -22.83
N THR A 88 1.54 -0.68 -22.11
CA THR A 88 2.03 0.59 -22.70
C THR A 88 3.55 0.68 -22.76
N GLY A 89 4.29 -0.40 -22.44
CA GLY A 89 5.74 -0.46 -22.49
C GLY A 89 6.45 0.47 -21.49
N LYS A 90 5.77 0.84 -20.40
CA LYS A 90 6.35 1.75 -19.40
C LYS A 90 7.18 1.04 -18.34
N LEU A 91 7.11 -0.28 -18.26
CA LEU A 91 7.85 -1.10 -17.30
C LEU A 91 8.97 -1.89 -17.98
N THR A 92 10.06 -2.08 -17.26
CA THR A 92 11.13 -3.00 -17.67
C THR A 92 10.59 -4.42 -17.70
N THR A 93 10.75 -5.08 -18.83
CA THR A 93 10.26 -6.45 -19.04
C THR A 93 10.78 -7.40 -17.96
N GLY A 94 9.89 -8.20 -17.37
CA GLY A 94 10.22 -9.16 -16.32
C GLY A 94 10.60 -8.55 -14.96
N SER A 95 10.37 -7.24 -14.75
CA SER A 95 10.65 -6.60 -13.48
C SER A 95 9.49 -6.65 -12.49
N ARG A 96 8.30 -7.05 -12.92
CA ARG A 96 7.12 -7.15 -12.06
C ARG A 96 7.25 -8.30 -11.07
N ASN A 97 6.93 -8.02 -9.81
CA ASN A 97 6.83 -8.99 -8.73
C ASN A 97 5.56 -8.72 -7.93
N ASP A 98 4.69 -9.70 -7.81
CA ASP A 98 3.52 -9.59 -6.95
C ASP A 98 3.97 -9.67 -5.49
N LEU A 99 3.51 -8.71 -4.67
CA LEU A 99 3.89 -8.56 -3.27
C LEU A 99 2.94 -9.30 -2.33
N GLY A 100 1.66 -9.32 -2.70
CA GLY A 100 0.60 -9.95 -1.92
C GLY A 100 -0.77 -9.41 -2.33
N ARG A 101 -1.82 -9.99 -1.76
CA ARG A 101 -3.19 -9.51 -1.90
C ARG A 101 -3.73 -9.03 -0.57
N VAL A 102 -4.62 -8.06 -0.61
CA VAL A 102 -5.31 -7.54 0.58
C VAL A 102 -6.79 -7.43 0.31
N GLY A 103 -7.60 -7.83 1.30
CA GLY A 103 -9.05 -7.71 1.28
C GLY A 103 -9.53 -6.39 1.86
N MET A 104 -10.84 -6.14 1.74
CA MET A 104 -11.51 -5.02 2.38
C MET A 104 -12.14 -5.44 3.70
N GLY A 105 -12.24 -4.49 4.63
CA GLY A 105 -12.91 -4.67 5.91
C GLY A 105 -13.70 -3.45 6.33
N VAL A 106 -14.54 -3.63 7.32
CA VAL A 106 -15.31 -2.56 7.98
C VAL A 106 -14.50 -2.02 9.14
N VAL A 107 -14.37 -0.70 9.20
CA VAL A 107 -13.67 0.06 10.25
C VAL A 107 -14.68 0.58 11.25
N ILE A 108 -14.41 0.39 12.53
CA ILE A 108 -15.11 1.03 13.65
C ILE A 108 -14.08 1.70 14.56
N ARG A 109 -14.53 2.60 15.41
CA ARG A 109 -13.66 3.17 16.46
C ARG A 109 -13.36 2.07 17.50
N GLU A 110 -12.13 2.07 17.98
CA GLU A 110 -11.74 1.19 19.10
C GLU A 110 -12.66 1.41 20.31
N GLY A 111 -13.12 0.31 20.94
CA GLY A 111 -14.10 0.35 22.05
C GLY A 111 -15.56 0.48 21.62
N ALA A 112 -15.88 0.76 20.36
CA ALA A 112 -17.25 0.75 19.87
C ALA A 112 -17.82 -0.69 19.79
N PRO A 113 -19.15 -0.87 19.94
CA PRO A 113 -19.80 -2.15 19.71
C PRO A 113 -19.48 -2.69 18.31
N VAL A 114 -19.11 -3.96 18.23
CA VAL A 114 -18.80 -4.60 16.95
C VAL A 114 -20.10 -4.94 16.22
N PRO A 115 -20.37 -4.36 15.05
CA PRO A 115 -21.56 -4.68 14.27
C PRO A 115 -21.45 -6.06 13.63
N ASP A 116 -22.58 -6.64 13.29
CA ASP A 116 -22.62 -7.83 12.44
C ASP A 116 -22.16 -7.47 11.01
N VAL A 117 -21.14 -8.17 10.54
CA VAL A 117 -20.58 -8.05 9.19
C VAL A 117 -20.45 -9.42 8.50
N SER A 118 -21.17 -10.43 9.01
CA SER A 118 -21.00 -11.83 8.60
C SER A 118 -21.63 -12.19 7.26
N THR A 119 -22.59 -11.37 6.78
CA THR A 119 -23.31 -11.63 5.53
C THR A 119 -23.41 -10.37 4.65
N PRO A 120 -23.61 -10.50 3.32
CA PRO A 120 -23.90 -9.37 2.46
C PRO A 120 -25.07 -8.51 2.91
N GLU A 121 -26.13 -9.12 3.43
CA GLU A 121 -27.30 -8.40 3.98
C GLU A 121 -26.93 -7.64 5.26
N ALA A 122 -26.10 -8.20 6.13
CA ALA A 122 -25.60 -7.50 7.32
C ALA A 122 -24.80 -6.26 6.93
N ILE A 123 -23.94 -6.33 5.89
CA ILE A 123 -23.23 -5.18 5.35
C ILE A 123 -24.20 -4.13 4.82
N LYS A 124 -25.20 -4.53 4.04
CA LYS A 124 -26.24 -3.61 3.56
C LYS A 124 -26.94 -2.88 4.71
N GLN A 125 -27.37 -3.63 5.73
CA GLN A 125 -28.04 -3.06 6.89
C GLN A 125 -27.13 -2.14 7.71
N LEU A 126 -25.85 -2.49 7.85
CA LEU A 126 -24.86 -1.63 8.50
C LEU A 126 -24.71 -0.29 7.74
N LEU A 127 -24.52 -0.32 6.42
CA LEU A 127 -24.42 0.89 5.60
C LEU A 127 -25.70 1.75 5.68
N LEU A 128 -26.87 1.13 5.76
CA LEU A 128 -28.14 1.85 5.91
C LEU A 128 -28.33 2.48 7.29
N LYS A 129 -27.87 1.82 8.36
CA LYS A 129 -28.06 2.26 9.75
C LYS A 129 -26.99 3.24 10.22
N ALA A 130 -25.78 3.16 9.69
CA ALA A 130 -24.69 4.06 10.07
C ALA A 130 -25.10 5.53 9.86
N SER A 131 -24.77 6.39 10.81
CA SER A 131 -25.00 7.83 10.74
C SER A 131 -24.08 8.52 9.74
N SER A 132 -22.86 7.99 9.57
CA SER A 132 -21.86 8.50 8.64
C SER A 132 -20.90 7.40 8.21
N ILE A 133 -20.39 7.49 6.97
CA ILE A 133 -19.54 6.49 6.33
C ILE A 133 -18.34 7.19 5.72
N ALA A 134 -17.14 6.96 6.24
CA ALA A 134 -15.92 7.49 5.64
C ALA A 134 -15.45 6.58 4.48
N TYR A 135 -15.07 7.20 3.36
CA TYR A 135 -14.49 6.53 2.20
C TYR A 135 -13.69 7.52 1.35
N THR A 136 -12.75 7.00 0.58
CA THR A 136 -11.93 7.81 -0.34
C THR A 136 -12.83 8.60 -1.31
N ASP A 137 -12.51 9.90 -1.56
CA ASP A 137 -13.24 10.69 -2.56
C ASP A 137 -13.24 9.96 -3.92
N PRO A 138 -14.41 9.67 -4.50
CA PRO A 138 -14.51 9.00 -5.80
C PRO A 138 -13.70 9.65 -6.92
N LYS A 139 -13.48 10.96 -6.86
CA LYS A 139 -12.67 11.72 -7.82
C LYS A 139 -11.21 11.30 -7.84
N LEU A 140 -10.72 10.72 -6.75
CA LEU A 140 -9.35 10.22 -6.65
C LEU A 140 -9.18 8.81 -7.24
N GLY A 141 -10.28 8.13 -7.61
CA GLY A 141 -10.26 6.84 -8.30
C GLY A 141 -9.65 5.70 -7.48
N GLY A 142 -9.89 5.69 -6.16
CA GLY A 142 -9.42 4.62 -5.27
C GLY A 142 -10.15 3.30 -5.50
N THR A 143 -9.44 2.18 -5.41
CA THR A 143 -10.01 0.84 -5.61
C THR A 143 -11.16 0.55 -4.64
N THR A 144 -11.01 0.94 -3.36
CA THR A 144 -12.00 0.72 -2.30
C THR A 144 -13.30 1.46 -2.56
N VAL A 145 -13.24 2.75 -2.90
CA VAL A 145 -14.46 3.54 -3.15
C VAL A 145 -15.19 3.08 -4.40
N LEU A 146 -14.47 2.73 -5.47
CA LEU A 146 -15.10 2.19 -6.68
C LEU A 146 -15.85 0.89 -6.38
N HIS A 147 -15.30 0.03 -5.53
CA HIS A 147 -15.96 -1.19 -5.10
C HIS A 147 -17.14 -0.92 -4.16
N LEU A 148 -16.99 -0.02 -3.18
CA LEU A 148 -18.07 0.38 -2.28
C LEU A 148 -19.27 0.93 -3.06
N MET A 149 -19.03 1.78 -4.06
CA MET A 149 -20.13 2.32 -4.90
C MET A 149 -20.81 1.22 -5.73
N LYS A 150 -20.06 0.25 -6.27
CA LYS A 150 -20.65 -0.92 -6.95
C LYS A 150 -21.49 -1.78 -5.99
N LEU A 151 -21.05 -1.96 -4.76
CA LEU A 151 -21.84 -2.68 -3.75
C LEU A 151 -23.10 -1.90 -3.37
N ALA A 152 -23.00 -0.60 -3.18
CA ALA A 152 -24.12 0.26 -2.87
C ALA A 152 -25.17 0.23 -4.00
N ASP A 153 -24.74 0.25 -5.26
CA ASP A 153 -25.60 0.12 -6.44
C ASP A 153 -26.28 -1.26 -6.47
N ARG A 154 -25.51 -2.35 -6.32
CA ARG A 154 -26.04 -3.72 -6.23
C ARG A 154 -27.09 -3.89 -5.13
N PHE A 155 -26.90 -3.19 -4.01
CA PHE A 155 -27.83 -3.22 -2.88
C PHE A 155 -29.02 -2.25 -3.04
N GLY A 156 -28.99 -1.36 -4.04
CA GLY A 156 -30.01 -0.33 -4.24
C GLY A 156 -29.99 0.78 -3.17
N ILE A 157 -28.81 1.11 -2.63
CA ILE A 157 -28.63 2.06 -1.52
C ILE A 157 -27.62 3.18 -1.80
N THR A 158 -27.27 3.40 -3.06
CA THR A 158 -26.24 4.38 -3.45
C THR A 158 -26.51 5.77 -2.88
N ASP A 159 -27.74 6.29 -3.01
CA ASP A 159 -28.10 7.61 -2.50
C ASP A 159 -27.93 7.71 -0.98
N ALA A 160 -28.28 6.64 -0.25
CA ALA A 160 -28.13 6.61 1.19
C ALA A 160 -26.66 6.62 1.62
N VAL A 161 -25.77 5.90 0.91
CA VAL A 161 -24.34 5.89 1.15
C VAL A 161 -23.72 7.24 0.83
N VAL A 162 -24.05 7.82 -0.32
CA VAL A 162 -23.52 9.13 -0.76
C VAL A 162 -23.94 10.23 0.21
N LYS A 163 -25.22 10.27 0.64
CA LYS A 163 -25.74 11.26 1.59
C LYS A 163 -25.01 11.26 2.94
N LYS A 164 -24.51 10.11 3.37
CA LYS A 164 -23.80 9.91 4.64
C LYS A 164 -22.28 9.96 4.49
N GLY A 165 -21.79 10.24 3.28
CA GLY A 165 -20.38 10.16 2.95
C GLY A 165 -19.54 11.22 3.64
N VAL A 166 -18.48 10.78 4.31
CA VAL A 166 -17.38 11.61 4.81
C VAL A 166 -16.17 11.33 3.92
N LEU A 167 -15.87 12.29 3.03
CA LEU A 167 -14.83 12.09 2.03
C LEU A 167 -13.44 12.12 2.63
N ALA A 168 -12.59 11.21 2.18
CA ALA A 168 -11.22 11.02 2.61
C ALA A 168 -10.25 11.05 1.41
N THR A 169 -8.99 11.30 1.68
CA THR A 169 -7.91 11.33 0.67
C THR A 169 -7.37 9.94 0.34
N GLY A 170 -7.64 8.95 1.19
CA GLY A 170 -7.22 7.56 1.07
C GLY A 170 -7.97 6.68 2.06
N GLY A 171 -7.69 5.39 2.07
CA GLY A 171 -8.31 4.45 3.00
C GLY A 171 -7.76 4.57 4.42
N ASP A 172 -6.51 4.97 4.57
CA ASP A 172 -5.88 5.35 5.83
C ASP A 172 -6.57 6.58 6.45
N ASP A 173 -6.75 7.68 5.69
CA ASP A 173 -7.49 8.86 6.14
C ASP A 173 -8.95 8.50 6.49
N ALA A 174 -9.61 7.63 5.73
CA ALA A 174 -10.95 7.16 6.07
C ALA A 174 -10.97 6.43 7.42
N SER A 175 -9.97 5.59 7.69
CA SER A 175 -9.81 4.87 8.96
C SER A 175 -9.48 5.82 10.12
N GLU A 176 -8.64 6.84 9.90
CA GLU A 176 -8.33 7.89 10.86
C GLU A 176 -9.57 8.71 11.23
N LYS A 177 -10.41 9.06 10.26
CA LYS A 177 -11.69 9.77 10.50
C LYS A 177 -12.59 9.00 11.46
N VAL A 178 -12.63 7.67 11.35
CA VAL A 178 -13.37 6.81 12.29
C VAL A 178 -12.71 6.80 13.66
N ALA A 179 -11.38 6.65 13.73
CA ALA A 179 -10.62 6.68 14.98
C ALA A 179 -10.87 7.96 15.77
N HIS A 180 -10.94 9.11 15.07
CA HIS A 180 -11.18 10.43 15.66
C HIS A 180 -12.66 10.80 15.83
N GLY A 181 -13.61 9.89 15.52
CA GLY A 181 -15.04 10.13 15.67
C GLY A 181 -15.65 11.10 14.65
N GLN A 182 -14.95 11.37 13.54
CA GLN A 182 -15.47 12.19 12.43
C GLN A 182 -16.41 11.41 11.53
N ALA A 183 -16.35 10.08 11.57
CA ALA A 183 -17.29 9.16 10.96
C ALA A 183 -17.57 7.99 11.88
N GLU A 184 -18.77 7.39 11.75
CA GLU A 184 -19.15 6.22 12.56
C GLU A 184 -18.43 4.96 12.09
N ILE A 185 -18.41 4.74 10.77
CA ILE A 185 -17.74 3.59 10.16
C ILE A 185 -16.95 4.03 8.92
N ALA A 186 -16.06 3.15 8.47
CA ALA A 186 -15.47 3.22 7.14
C ALA A 186 -15.41 1.83 6.51
N VAL A 187 -15.23 1.80 5.18
CA VAL A 187 -14.89 0.59 4.44
C VAL A 187 -13.57 0.82 3.73
N SER A 188 -12.54 0.09 4.11
CA SER A 188 -11.17 0.29 3.62
C SER A 188 -10.45 -1.04 3.40
N LEU A 189 -9.25 -1.00 2.82
CA LEU A 189 -8.37 -2.15 2.77
C LEU A 189 -7.86 -2.49 4.18
N ILE A 190 -7.74 -3.77 4.49
CA ILE A 190 -7.29 -4.23 5.81
C ILE A 190 -5.93 -3.61 6.16
N SER A 191 -5.03 -3.46 5.19
CA SER A 191 -3.72 -2.81 5.37
C SER A 191 -3.77 -1.32 5.70
N GLU A 192 -4.89 -0.65 5.41
CA GLU A 192 -5.15 0.76 5.74
C GLU A 192 -5.95 0.91 7.05
N ILE A 193 -6.33 -0.20 7.66
CA ILE A 193 -7.00 -0.25 8.97
C ILE A 193 -5.99 -0.60 10.08
N VAL A 194 -5.25 -1.68 9.87
CA VAL A 194 -4.35 -2.28 10.86
C VAL A 194 -3.37 -1.28 11.51
N PRO A 195 -2.73 -0.35 10.79
CA PRO A 195 -1.77 0.58 11.41
C PRO A 195 -2.41 1.75 12.15
N ILE A 196 -3.73 1.96 12.04
CA ILE A 196 -4.39 3.16 12.56
C ILE A 196 -4.77 2.98 14.03
N LYS A 197 -4.10 3.71 14.91
CA LYS A 197 -4.42 3.74 16.34
C LYS A 197 -5.80 4.34 16.57
N GLY A 198 -6.60 3.69 17.43
CA GLY A 198 -7.96 4.11 17.73
C GLY A 198 -9.00 3.64 16.71
N ALA A 199 -8.57 3.03 15.60
CA ALA A 199 -9.45 2.28 14.71
C ALA A 199 -9.34 0.77 14.97
N LYS A 200 -10.45 0.05 14.75
CA LYS A 200 -10.52 -1.41 14.84
C LYS A 200 -11.25 -1.95 13.62
N MET A 201 -10.78 -3.05 13.10
CA MET A 201 -11.53 -3.81 12.09
C MET A 201 -12.67 -4.58 12.78
N ALA A 202 -13.91 -4.30 12.36
CA ALA A 202 -15.07 -5.09 12.81
C ALA A 202 -15.07 -6.49 12.21
N GLY A 203 -14.63 -6.60 10.96
CA GLY A 203 -14.45 -7.83 10.22
C GLY A 203 -14.20 -7.56 8.74
N PRO A 204 -13.75 -8.57 7.98
CA PRO A 204 -13.63 -8.48 6.53
C PRO A 204 -15.01 -8.41 5.87
N LEU A 205 -15.08 -7.88 4.65
CA LEU A 205 -16.29 -7.99 3.84
C LEU A 205 -16.57 -9.47 3.52
N PRO A 206 -17.81 -9.96 3.69
CA PRO A 206 -18.13 -11.37 3.58
C PRO A 206 -18.40 -11.82 2.13
N GLY A 207 -18.04 -13.06 1.82
CA GLY A 207 -18.43 -13.74 0.59
C GLY A 207 -18.12 -12.94 -0.68
N ASP A 208 -19.13 -12.79 -1.53
CA ASP A 208 -19.06 -12.10 -2.82
C ASP A 208 -19.06 -10.56 -2.74
N THR A 209 -19.16 -9.99 -1.54
CA THR A 209 -18.93 -8.57 -1.30
C THR A 209 -17.46 -8.23 -1.14
N GLN A 210 -16.59 -9.24 -0.95
CA GLN A 210 -15.16 -9.03 -0.79
C GLN A 210 -14.50 -8.65 -2.11
N LEU A 211 -13.57 -7.71 -2.04
CA LEU A 211 -12.63 -7.40 -3.10
C LEU A 211 -11.21 -7.71 -2.64
N TRP A 212 -10.58 -8.63 -3.33
CA TRP A 212 -9.15 -8.89 -3.15
C TRP A 212 -8.36 -8.07 -4.16
N THR A 213 -7.48 -7.22 -3.68
CA THR A 213 -6.58 -6.42 -4.52
C THR A 213 -5.17 -6.98 -4.41
N ILE A 214 -4.59 -7.42 -5.53
CA ILE A 214 -3.18 -7.78 -5.62
C ILE A 214 -2.38 -6.49 -5.84
N TYR A 215 -1.31 -6.33 -5.07
CA TYR A 215 -0.31 -5.29 -5.26
C TYR A 215 0.98 -5.90 -5.77
N ALA A 216 1.61 -5.19 -6.68
CA ALA A 216 2.87 -5.60 -7.30
C ALA A 216 3.86 -4.43 -7.30
N SER A 217 5.12 -4.76 -7.37
CA SER A 217 6.23 -3.86 -7.61
C SER A 217 6.79 -4.05 -9.02
N ALA A 218 7.28 -3.01 -9.66
CA ALA A 218 7.97 -3.08 -10.94
C ALA A 218 8.93 -1.90 -11.13
N ILE A 219 9.92 -2.09 -12.01
CA ILE A 219 10.91 -1.07 -12.36
C ILE A 219 10.43 -0.36 -13.64
N PRO A 220 10.19 0.97 -13.62
CA PRO A 220 9.86 1.70 -14.83
C PRO A 220 11.05 1.75 -15.81
N MET A 221 10.76 1.82 -17.12
CA MET A 221 11.78 1.95 -18.16
C MET A 221 12.65 3.20 -17.99
N SER A 222 12.12 4.24 -17.33
CA SER A 222 12.82 5.50 -17.06
C SER A 222 13.66 5.49 -15.77
N SER A 223 13.74 4.36 -15.06
CA SER A 223 14.52 4.26 -13.82
C SER A 223 15.98 4.62 -14.04
N LYS A 224 16.54 5.42 -13.14
CA LYS A 224 17.96 5.77 -13.08
C LYS A 224 18.74 4.86 -12.13
N GLU A 225 18.02 4.18 -11.23
CA GLU A 225 18.57 3.30 -10.20
C GLU A 225 18.02 1.85 -10.29
N PRO A 226 17.99 1.22 -11.50
CA PRO A 226 17.29 -0.05 -11.70
C PRO A 226 17.93 -1.21 -10.91
N ALA A 227 19.24 -1.17 -10.65
CA ALA A 227 19.93 -2.19 -9.86
C ALA A 227 19.52 -2.12 -8.39
N HIS A 228 19.48 -0.92 -7.80
CA HIS A 228 19.07 -0.69 -6.42
C HIS A 228 17.58 -0.97 -6.22
N ALA A 229 16.73 -0.56 -7.18
CA ALA A 229 15.30 -0.90 -7.17
C ALA A 229 15.08 -2.43 -7.20
N ARG A 230 15.84 -3.17 -8.02
CA ARG A 230 15.78 -4.64 -8.09
C ARG A 230 16.21 -5.29 -6.77
N ALA A 231 17.28 -4.81 -6.15
CA ALA A 231 17.75 -5.31 -4.87
C ALA A 231 16.71 -5.06 -3.76
N PHE A 232 16.06 -3.90 -3.76
CA PHE A 232 14.99 -3.59 -2.81
C PHE A 232 13.75 -4.46 -3.04
N ILE A 233 13.33 -4.68 -4.29
CA ILE A 233 12.23 -5.63 -4.60
C ILE A 233 12.56 -7.02 -4.05
N ALA A 234 13.78 -7.51 -4.27
CA ALA A 234 14.22 -8.81 -3.75
C ALA A 234 14.17 -8.86 -2.22
N ALA A 235 14.52 -7.78 -1.54
CA ALA A 235 14.38 -7.67 -0.09
C ALA A 235 12.91 -7.73 0.34
N LEU A 236 12.02 -6.98 -0.30
CA LEU A 236 10.58 -6.97 0.00
C LEU A 236 9.90 -8.32 -0.20
N THR A 237 10.36 -9.09 -1.20
CA THR A 237 9.78 -10.40 -1.56
C THR A 237 10.50 -11.58 -0.92
N SER A 238 11.50 -11.32 -0.08
CA SER A 238 12.23 -12.38 0.61
C SER A 238 11.33 -13.15 1.60
N PRO A 239 11.54 -14.45 1.81
CA PRO A 239 10.76 -15.24 2.77
C PRO A 239 10.77 -14.64 4.20
N ALA A 240 11.85 -13.95 4.58
CA ALA A 240 11.95 -13.28 5.88
C ALA A 240 10.92 -12.14 6.06
N MET A 241 10.40 -11.58 4.98
CA MET A 241 9.39 -10.52 5.03
C MET A 241 7.95 -11.05 5.11
N ALA A 242 7.71 -12.34 4.86
CA ALA A 242 6.37 -12.92 4.87
C ALA A 242 5.57 -12.64 6.17
N PRO A 243 6.14 -12.74 7.39
CA PRO A 243 5.43 -12.37 8.61
C PRO A 243 5.01 -10.90 8.66
N ARG A 244 5.84 -9.98 8.14
CA ARG A 244 5.51 -8.54 8.10
C ARG A 244 4.35 -8.25 7.16
N TRP A 245 4.34 -8.90 5.98
CA TRP A 245 3.21 -8.80 5.04
C TRP A 245 1.91 -9.28 5.69
N SER A 246 1.94 -10.44 6.34
CA SER A 246 0.76 -11.01 7.02
C SER A 246 0.27 -10.11 8.16
N THR A 247 1.16 -9.59 9.01
CA THR A 247 0.81 -8.68 10.11
C THR A 247 0.22 -7.36 9.58
N GLY A 248 0.66 -6.91 8.41
CA GLY A 248 0.12 -5.74 7.71
C GLY A 248 -1.20 -5.99 6.97
N GLY A 249 -1.82 -7.16 7.13
CA GLY A 249 -3.11 -7.50 6.52
C GLY A 249 -3.03 -8.02 5.09
N PHE A 250 -1.82 -8.37 4.61
CA PHE A 250 -1.63 -8.99 3.29
C PHE A 250 -1.58 -10.51 3.39
N GLU A 251 -2.13 -11.16 2.39
CA GLU A 251 -1.96 -12.59 2.13
C GLU A 251 -1.00 -12.80 0.96
N GLN A 252 -0.20 -13.87 1.03
CA GLN A 252 0.67 -14.24 -0.09
C GLN A 252 -0.17 -14.67 -1.30
N VAL A 253 0.23 -14.25 -2.49
CA VAL A 253 -0.30 -14.75 -3.76
C VAL A 253 0.45 -16.04 -4.08
N LYS A 254 -0.30 -17.14 -4.19
CA LYS A 254 0.25 -18.44 -4.60
C LYS A 254 0.40 -18.49 -6.12
#